data_322e339bca118f8f9790b9e018a356e5
#
_entry.id   322e339bca118f8f9790b9e018a356e5
#
_cell.length_a   1.000
_cell.length_b   1.000
_cell.length_c   1.000
_cell.angle_alpha   90.00
_cell.angle_beta   90.00
_cell.angle_gamma   90.00
#
_symmetry.space_group_name_H-M   'P 1'
#
loop_
_entity.id
_entity.type
_entity.pdbx_description
1 polymer ?
#
loop_
_entity_poly.entity_id
_entity_poly.type
_entity_poly.pdbx_seq_one_letter_code
_entity_poly.pdbx_strand_id
1 'polypeptide(L)'
;MTANEVHLIYFSPTHTSKQVGEAIVRGTGITNVINTNLTQQAAQDLVITESALAIIVVPVYGGRVAPLAMDRLASVRGNNTPVVIVVVYGNRAYEKSLMELDYWAIQQGFKVIAGATFIGEHSYSTEKYPVAAGRPDERDLTLAADFGKQISDKIASAAEPDKLYAVDVRKIRRPRQPFFPLFRFLRKVIALRKSGVPLPRTPWVEDESLCTHCGACAKMCPVSAIIKGDELNTDAERCIKCCACVKGCPQKARVYDTPFAVLLSQCFVKQKDPCTLL
;
A
#
# COMPACT_ATOMS: atom_id res chain seq x y z
N MET A 1 22.88 15.22 -12.66
CA MET A 1 22.43 15.39 -11.26
C MET A 1 22.65 14.08 -10.51
N THR A 2 23.04 14.08 -9.25
CA THR A 2 23.12 12.87 -8.42
C THR A 2 22.30 13.12 -7.17
N ALA A 3 21.28 12.31 -6.93
CA ALA A 3 20.62 12.29 -5.64
C ALA A 3 21.53 11.53 -4.66
N ASN A 4 21.96 12.18 -3.58
CA ASN A 4 22.85 11.57 -2.59
C ASN A 4 22.08 10.98 -1.39
N GLU A 5 20.77 11.19 -1.35
CA GLU A 5 19.90 10.78 -0.25
C GLU A 5 18.54 10.32 -0.80
N VAL A 6 17.97 9.27 -0.20
CA VAL A 6 16.62 8.77 -0.50
C VAL A 6 15.75 8.85 0.75
N HIS A 7 14.60 9.49 0.63
CA HIS A 7 13.52 9.43 1.62
C HIS A 7 12.51 8.36 1.22
N LEU A 8 12.53 7.21 1.89
CA LEU A 8 11.49 6.19 1.74
C LEU A 8 10.34 6.45 2.72
N ILE A 9 9.21 6.87 2.18
CA ILE A 9 8.00 7.22 2.94
C ILE A 9 6.93 6.18 2.64
N TYR A 10 6.42 5.47 3.65
CA TYR A 10 5.46 4.41 3.40
C TYR A 10 4.41 4.27 4.50
N PHE A 11 3.21 3.83 4.09
CA PHE A 11 2.18 3.30 4.96
C PHE A 11 1.98 1.81 4.63
N SER A 12 2.19 0.91 5.60
CA SER A 12 2.26 -0.53 5.29
C SER A 12 1.84 -1.42 6.48
N PRO A 13 0.55 -1.49 6.82
CA PRO A 13 0.08 -2.30 7.95
C PRO A 13 0.41 -3.79 7.84
N THR A 14 0.46 -4.34 6.62
CA THR A 14 0.76 -5.76 6.33
C THR A 14 2.11 -5.95 5.64
N HIS A 15 3.00 -4.98 5.70
CA HIS A 15 4.38 -4.99 5.19
C HIS A 15 4.54 -5.01 3.66
N THR A 16 3.52 -5.22 2.85
CA THR A 16 3.63 -5.32 1.37
C THR A 16 4.15 -4.05 0.71
N SER A 17 3.61 -2.86 1.07
CA SER A 17 4.10 -1.58 0.54
C SER A 17 5.54 -1.29 0.97
N LYS A 18 5.91 -1.64 2.21
CA LYS A 18 7.27 -1.50 2.72
C LYS A 18 8.25 -2.33 1.88
N GLN A 19 7.95 -3.61 1.65
CA GLN A 19 8.81 -4.52 0.87
C GLN A 19 9.07 -4.00 -0.54
N VAL A 20 8.03 -3.51 -1.23
CA VAL A 20 8.16 -2.88 -2.55
C VAL A 20 9.05 -1.64 -2.49
N GLY A 21 8.80 -0.75 -1.52
CA GLY A 21 9.60 0.48 -1.36
C GLY A 21 11.07 0.19 -1.09
N GLU A 22 11.37 -0.74 -0.18
CA GLU A 22 12.74 -1.17 0.13
C GLU A 22 13.44 -1.79 -1.08
N ALA A 23 12.71 -2.54 -1.91
CA ALA A 23 13.27 -3.09 -3.15
C ALA A 23 13.61 -1.99 -4.17
N ILE A 24 12.75 -0.98 -4.34
CA ILE A 24 13.04 0.17 -5.21
C ILE A 24 14.28 0.91 -4.69
N VAL A 25 14.34 1.20 -3.38
CA VAL A 25 15.49 1.87 -2.75
C VAL A 25 16.79 1.10 -3.01
N ARG A 26 16.79 -0.23 -2.78
CA ARG A 26 17.99 -1.04 -3.08
C ARG A 26 18.43 -0.90 -4.54
N GLY A 27 17.48 -0.85 -5.46
CA GLY A 27 17.76 -0.69 -6.89
C GLY A 27 18.41 0.64 -7.24
N THR A 28 18.14 1.73 -6.50
CA THR A 28 18.77 3.03 -6.76
C THR A 28 20.27 3.05 -6.52
N GLY A 29 20.78 2.14 -5.69
CA GLY A 29 22.19 2.12 -5.26
C GLY A 29 22.56 3.23 -4.28
N ILE A 30 21.61 4.09 -3.88
CA ILE A 30 21.86 5.17 -2.92
C ILE A 30 21.89 4.60 -1.50
N THR A 31 22.95 4.84 -0.75
CA THR A 31 23.18 4.27 0.58
C THR A 31 22.66 5.14 1.73
N ASN A 32 22.55 6.44 1.53
CA ASN A 32 21.94 7.33 2.53
C ASN A 32 20.43 7.28 2.43
N VAL A 33 19.79 6.49 3.31
CA VAL A 33 18.35 6.21 3.27
C VAL A 33 17.67 6.65 4.56
N ILE A 34 16.74 7.59 4.44
CA ILE A 34 15.89 8.05 5.53
C ILE A 34 14.53 7.39 5.41
N ASN A 35 14.15 6.59 6.43
CA ASN A 35 12.88 5.87 6.45
C ASN A 35 11.84 6.61 7.28
N THR A 36 10.72 6.98 6.66
CA THR A 36 9.54 7.56 7.32
C THR A 36 8.39 6.56 7.28
N ASN A 37 8.19 5.86 8.39
CA ASN A 37 7.10 4.88 8.52
C ASN A 37 5.81 5.55 9.02
N LEU A 38 4.89 5.77 8.13
CA LEU A 38 3.57 6.36 8.42
C LEU A 38 2.59 5.35 9.04
N THR A 39 2.97 4.08 9.23
CA THR A 39 2.02 3.04 9.68
C THR A 39 1.57 3.24 11.10
N GLN A 40 2.42 3.79 11.98
CA GLN A 40 2.09 3.97 13.39
C GLN A 40 1.83 5.44 13.76
N GLN A 41 2.42 6.37 13.04
CA GLN A 41 2.29 7.81 13.33
C GLN A 41 2.35 8.64 12.05
N ALA A 42 1.84 9.87 12.11
CA ALA A 42 2.02 10.84 11.03
C ALA A 42 3.48 11.29 10.93
N ALA A 43 3.90 11.74 9.76
CA ALA A 43 5.16 12.47 9.63
C ALA A 43 5.07 13.77 10.43
N GLN A 44 6.18 14.17 11.04
CA GLN A 44 6.31 15.49 11.65
C GLN A 44 6.96 16.41 10.61
N ASP A 45 6.34 17.53 10.32
CA ASP A 45 6.77 18.61 9.39
C ASP A 45 8.03 18.32 8.56
N LEU A 46 7.91 17.32 7.66
CA LEU A 46 9.01 16.83 6.86
C LEU A 46 9.10 17.62 5.55
N VAL A 47 10.13 18.43 5.39
CA VAL A 47 10.45 19.13 4.14
C VAL A 47 11.65 18.47 3.49
N ILE A 48 11.50 18.00 2.26
CA ILE A 48 12.55 17.30 1.50
C ILE A 48 13.07 18.23 0.41
N THR A 49 14.39 18.35 0.32
CA THR A 49 15.04 19.24 -0.63
C THR A 49 15.06 18.69 -2.06
N GLU A 50 15.32 19.53 -3.04
CA GLU A 50 15.42 19.14 -4.46
C GLU A 50 16.62 18.23 -4.77
N SER A 51 17.64 18.20 -3.90
CA SER A 51 18.82 17.33 -4.05
C SER A 51 18.61 15.90 -3.58
N ALA A 52 17.50 15.61 -2.91
CA ALA A 52 17.13 14.28 -2.46
C ALA A 52 16.13 13.62 -3.43
N LEU A 53 15.99 12.31 -3.34
CA LEU A 53 14.94 11.53 -4.00
C LEU A 53 13.90 11.10 -2.96
N ALA A 54 12.62 11.42 -3.18
CA ALA A 54 11.54 10.86 -2.39
C ALA A 54 10.95 9.63 -3.08
N ILE A 55 10.66 8.57 -2.32
CA ILE A 55 9.93 7.38 -2.77
C ILE A 55 8.74 7.19 -1.84
N ILE A 56 7.53 7.38 -2.35
CA ILE A 56 6.29 7.30 -1.56
C ILE A 56 5.52 6.06 -1.96
N VAL A 57 5.29 5.14 -1.00
CA VAL A 57 4.65 3.85 -1.25
C VAL A 57 3.45 3.65 -0.31
N VAL A 58 2.26 3.55 -0.89
CA VAL A 58 1.01 3.47 -0.14
C VAL A 58 0.09 2.35 -0.65
N PRO A 59 -0.72 1.73 0.22
CA PRO A 59 -1.68 0.71 -0.19
C PRO A 59 -2.97 1.33 -0.72
N VAL A 60 -3.67 0.54 -1.54
CA VAL A 60 -4.97 0.90 -2.12
C VAL A 60 -6.11 0.28 -1.32
N TYR A 61 -6.98 1.12 -0.80
CA TYR A 61 -8.21 0.72 -0.10
C TYR A 61 -9.44 1.21 -0.89
N GLY A 62 -10.24 0.27 -1.35
CA GLY A 62 -11.45 0.58 -2.13
C GLY A 62 -11.20 1.36 -3.44
N GLY A 63 -10.02 1.23 -4.05
CA GLY A 63 -9.66 1.92 -5.29
C GLY A 63 -9.12 3.35 -5.10
N ARG A 64 -8.90 3.77 -3.85
CA ARG A 64 -8.30 5.03 -3.43
C ARG A 64 -7.03 4.76 -2.62
N VAL A 65 -6.19 5.74 -2.42
CA VAL A 65 -5.14 5.65 -1.40
C VAL A 65 -5.79 5.39 -0.04
N ALA A 66 -5.18 4.58 0.80
CA ALA A 66 -5.70 4.37 2.16
C ALA A 66 -5.89 5.73 2.86
N PRO A 67 -7.10 6.10 3.33
CA PRO A 67 -7.38 7.44 3.87
C PRO A 67 -6.39 7.83 4.96
N LEU A 68 -6.12 6.95 5.90
CA LEU A 68 -5.15 7.19 6.98
C LEU A 68 -3.73 7.47 6.46
N ALA A 69 -3.34 6.91 5.30
CA ALA A 69 -2.05 7.22 4.69
C ALA A 69 -2.03 8.66 4.18
N MET A 70 -3.12 9.13 3.57
CA MET A 70 -3.24 10.51 3.11
C MET A 70 -3.22 11.50 4.27
N ASP A 71 -3.95 11.20 5.36
CA ASP A 71 -3.95 12.03 6.56
C ASP A 71 -2.54 12.15 7.16
N ARG A 72 -1.79 11.05 7.18
CA ARG A 72 -0.42 11.00 7.74
C ARG A 72 0.65 11.57 6.82
N LEU A 73 0.37 11.69 5.54
CA LEU A 73 1.20 12.41 4.58
C LEU A 73 1.01 13.94 4.64
N ALA A 74 -0.02 14.43 5.33
CA ALA A 74 -0.43 15.84 5.26
C ALA A 74 0.67 16.86 5.60
N SER A 75 1.66 16.50 6.41
CA SER A 75 2.79 17.36 6.80
C SER A 75 4.08 17.10 6.01
N VAL A 76 4.03 16.26 4.96
CA VAL A 76 5.18 16.00 4.09
C VAL A 76 5.16 16.98 2.93
N ARG A 77 6.27 17.67 2.69
CA ARG A 77 6.45 18.67 1.63
C ARG A 77 7.71 18.38 0.83
N GLY A 78 7.65 18.67 -0.45
CA GLY A 78 8.82 18.78 -1.32
C GLY A 78 9.13 20.25 -1.61
N ASN A 79 10.38 20.51 -1.97
CA ASN A 79 10.82 21.77 -2.54
C ASN A 79 11.36 21.48 -3.94
N ASN A 80 10.48 21.35 -4.93
CA ASN A 80 10.78 20.84 -6.29
C ASN A 80 11.47 19.46 -6.27
N THR A 81 11.24 18.69 -5.20
CA THR A 81 11.90 17.41 -4.92
C THR A 81 11.46 16.35 -5.92
N PRO A 82 12.37 15.64 -6.60
CA PRO A 82 12.02 14.48 -7.41
C PRO A 82 11.32 13.42 -6.56
N VAL A 83 10.16 12.95 -7.00
CA VAL A 83 9.43 11.89 -6.28
C VAL A 83 9.03 10.76 -7.21
N VAL A 84 9.15 9.55 -6.67
CA VAL A 84 8.59 8.31 -7.22
C VAL A 84 7.34 7.97 -6.42
N ILE A 85 6.20 7.85 -7.09
CA ILE A 85 4.94 7.49 -6.44
C ILE A 85 4.55 6.06 -6.77
N VAL A 86 4.21 5.29 -5.74
CA VAL A 86 3.92 3.87 -5.87
C VAL A 86 2.66 3.52 -5.10
N VAL A 87 1.75 2.80 -5.75
CA VAL A 87 0.59 2.23 -5.09
C VAL A 87 0.63 0.70 -5.12
N VAL A 88 0.32 0.07 -3.97
CA VAL A 88 0.27 -1.39 -3.84
C VAL A 88 -1.18 -1.83 -3.63
N TYR A 89 -1.68 -2.73 -4.47
CA TYR A 89 -3.09 -3.11 -4.45
C TYR A 89 -3.30 -4.64 -4.46
N GLY A 90 -4.42 -5.08 -3.86
CA GLY A 90 -4.78 -6.48 -3.72
C GLY A 90 -5.42 -7.06 -4.98
N ASN A 91 -4.67 -7.18 -6.08
CA ASN A 91 -5.00 -7.88 -7.34
C ASN A 91 -6.19 -7.35 -8.17
N ARG A 92 -7.28 -6.82 -7.59
CA ARG A 92 -8.45 -6.40 -8.39
C ARG A 92 -8.13 -5.19 -9.27
N ALA A 93 -7.94 -4.02 -8.67
CA ALA A 93 -7.63 -2.78 -9.37
C ALA A 93 -7.13 -1.71 -8.37
N TYR A 94 -6.32 -0.79 -8.87
CA TYR A 94 -5.89 0.39 -8.12
C TYR A 94 -6.75 1.65 -8.41
N GLU A 95 -7.61 1.59 -9.42
CA GLU A 95 -8.61 2.60 -9.84
C GLU A 95 -8.06 4.04 -9.90
N LYS A 96 -8.43 4.90 -8.92
CA LYS A 96 -8.04 6.32 -8.88
C LYS A 96 -6.83 6.60 -7.99
N SER A 97 -6.34 5.62 -7.24
CA SER A 97 -5.35 5.83 -6.18
C SER A 97 -4.04 6.44 -6.66
N LEU A 98 -3.53 6.02 -7.83
CA LEU A 98 -2.28 6.57 -8.36
C LEU A 98 -2.44 8.05 -8.79
N MET A 99 -3.56 8.39 -9.40
CA MET A 99 -3.88 9.77 -9.77
C MET A 99 -4.11 10.66 -8.54
N GLU A 100 -4.68 10.10 -7.49
CA GLU A 100 -4.87 10.78 -6.20
C GLU A 100 -3.53 11.11 -5.55
N LEU A 101 -2.61 10.14 -5.55
CA LEU A 101 -1.27 10.33 -5.01
C LEU A 101 -0.45 11.33 -5.85
N ASP A 102 -0.57 11.26 -7.17
CA ASP A 102 0.05 12.20 -8.12
C ASP A 102 -0.41 13.64 -7.86
N TYR A 103 -1.72 13.85 -7.82
CA TYR A 103 -2.29 15.16 -7.52
C TYR A 103 -1.79 15.70 -6.18
N TRP A 104 -1.84 14.86 -5.14
CA TRP A 104 -1.33 15.23 -3.82
C TRP A 104 0.16 15.60 -3.88
N ALA A 105 1.00 14.80 -4.52
CA ALA A 105 2.44 15.04 -4.59
C ALA A 105 2.76 16.40 -5.24
N ILE A 106 2.09 16.70 -6.35
CA ILE A 106 2.25 18.00 -7.04
C ILE A 106 1.84 19.16 -6.12
N GLN A 107 0.72 19.05 -5.41
CA GLN A 107 0.25 20.09 -4.47
C GLN A 107 1.20 20.27 -3.28
N GLN A 108 1.96 19.25 -2.92
CA GLN A 108 2.95 19.31 -1.85
C GLN A 108 4.35 19.76 -2.32
N GLY A 109 4.50 20.23 -3.56
CA GLY A 109 5.75 20.76 -4.08
C GLY A 109 6.73 19.70 -4.58
N PHE A 110 6.26 18.48 -4.87
CA PHE A 110 7.07 17.43 -5.48
C PHE A 110 6.99 17.47 -7.02
N LYS A 111 8.06 17.01 -7.66
CA LYS A 111 8.14 16.74 -9.09
C LYS A 111 8.04 15.23 -9.32
N VAL A 112 6.91 14.74 -9.82
CA VAL A 112 6.69 13.31 -10.04
C VAL A 112 7.50 12.85 -11.26
N ILE A 113 8.61 12.17 -11.03
CA ILE A 113 9.54 11.73 -12.06
C ILE A 113 9.33 10.28 -12.50
N ALA A 114 8.65 9.49 -11.71
CA ALA A 114 8.31 8.10 -12.01
C ALA A 114 7.08 7.66 -11.21
N GLY A 115 6.36 6.69 -11.74
CA GLY A 115 5.21 6.11 -11.08
C GLY A 115 5.13 4.59 -11.26
N ALA A 116 4.56 3.87 -10.28
CA ALA A 116 4.38 2.43 -10.39
C ALA A 116 3.15 1.92 -9.65
N THR A 117 2.69 0.75 -10.09
CA THR A 117 1.65 -0.02 -9.42
C THR A 117 2.15 -1.44 -9.19
N PHE A 118 2.12 -1.92 -7.96
CA PHE A 118 2.53 -3.27 -7.59
C PHE A 118 1.37 -4.05 -6.98
N ILE A 119 1.48 -5.38 -7.03
CA ILE A 119 0.52 -6.28 -6.40
C ILE A 119 1.03 -6.62 -4.99
N GLY A 120 0.13 -6.56 -4.01
CA GLY A 120 0.36 -7.08 -2.68
C GLY A 120 -0.71 -8.10 -2.31
N GLU A 121 -0.42 -9.02 -1.43
CA GLU A 121 -1.44 -9.90 -0.88
C GLU A 121 -2.56 -9.07 -0.27
N HIS A 122 -3.80 -9.35 -0.67
CA HIS A 122 -4.95 -8.61 -0.18
C HIS A 122 -5.12 -8.79 1.33
N SER A 123 -5.45 -7.72 2.05
CA SER A 123 -5.64 -7.77 3.51
C SER A 123 -6.63 -8.85 3.96
N TYR A 124 -7.66 -9.14 3.14
CA TYR A 124 -8.68 -10.16 3.41
C TYR A 124 -8.32 -11.56 2.88
N SER A 125 -7.13 -11.73 2.30
CA SER A 125 -6.65 -13.05 1.85
C SER A 125 -6.49 -13.98 3.04
N THR A 126 -7.02 -15.20 2.89
CA THR A 126 -6.87 -16.30 3.85
C THR A 126 -6.42 -17.56 3.10
N GLU A 127 -6.00 -18.58 3.82
CA GLU A 127 -5.67 -19.89 3.21
C GLU A 127 -6.86 -20.46 2.42
N LYS A 128 -8.08 -20.29 2.95
CA LYS A 128 -9.32 -20.75 2.31
C LYS A 128 -9.72 -19.90 1.10
N TYR A 129 -9.48 -18.60 1.16
CA TYR A 129 -9.86 -17.63 0.12
C TYR A 129 -8.66 -16.77 -0.26
N PRO A 130 -7.68 -17.35 -1.00
CA PRO A 130 -6.47 -16.64 -1.36
C PRO A 130 -6.74 -15.52 -2.38
N VAL A 131 -6.17 -14.35 -2.14
CA VAL A 131 -6.23 -13.20 -3.05
C VAL A 131 -4.83 -12.62 -3.18
N ALA A 132 -4.16 -12.90 -4.28
CA ALA A 132 -2.74 -12.58 -4.50
C ALA A 132 -1.84 -13.05 -3.33
N ALA A 133 -2.12 -14.24 -2.80
CA ALA A 133 -1.34 -14.81 -1.70
C ALA A 133 0.15 -14.87 -2.07
N GLY A 134 1.01 -14.54 -1.11
CA GLY A 134 2.46 -14.51 -1.27
C GLY A 134 3.02 -13.32 -2.07
N ARG A 135 2.18 -12.33 -2.47
CA ARG A 135 2.67 -11.13 -3.19
C ARG A 135 2.93 -9.97 -2.22
N PRO A 136 3.97 -9.13 -2.47
CA PRO A 136 4.91 -9.23 -3.58
C PRO A 136 5.83 -10.45 -3.44
N ASP A 137 6.02 -11.18 -4.55
CA ASP A 137 6.95 -12.28 -4.62
C ASP A 137 8.35 -11.82 -5.07
N GLU A 138 9.30 -12.77 -5.20
CA GLU A 138 10.66 -12.46 -5.60
C GLU A 138 10.74 -11.77 -6.97
N ARG A 139 9.88 -12.17 -7.92
CA ARG A 139 9.79 -11.54 -9.25
C ARG A 139 9.35 -10.10 -9.14
N ASP A 140 8.36 -9.80 -8.30
CA ASP A 140 7.91 -8.43 -8.07
C ASP A 140 9.01 -7.57 -7.45
N LEU A 141 9.73 -8.13 -6.48
CA LEU A 141 10.80 -7.42 -5.77
C LEU A 141 12.02 -7.19 -6.68
N THR A 142 12.32 -8.14 -7.58
CA THR A 142 13.35 -7.97 -8.62
C THR A 142 12.94 -6.83 -9.57
N LEU A 143 11.70 -6.84 -10.07
CA LEU A 143 11.19 -5.78 -10.92
C LEU A 143 11.18 -4.42 -10.22
N ALA A 144 10.89 -4.39 -8.92
CA ALA A 144 10.96 -3.18 -8.11
C ALA A 144 12.40 -2.66 -7.99
N ALA A 145 13.38 -3.54 -7.82
CA ALA A 145 14.79 -3.16 -7.78
C ALA A 145 15.28 -2.66 -9.16
N ASP A 146 14.92 -3.35 -10.25
CA ASP A 146 15.23 -2.91 -11.61
C ASP A 146 14.63 -1.52 -11.92
N PHE A 147 13.41 -1.27 -11.45
CA PHE A 147 12.79 0.04 -11.55
C PHE A 147 13.57 1.10 -10.76
N GLY A 148 14.06 0.77 -9.56
CA GLY A 148 14.94 1.65 -8.77
C GLY A 148 16.22 2.02 -9.52
N LYS A 149 16.86 1.05 -10.18
CA LYS A 149 18.04 1.29 -11.02
C LYS A 149 17.72 2.25 -12.18
N GLN A 150 16.63 2.00 -12.89
CA GLN A 150 16.21 2.87 -14.00
C GLN A 150 15.90 4.30 -13.54
N ILE A 151 15.36 4.49 -12.33
CA ILE A 151 15.16 5.81 -11.72
C ILE A 151 16.53 6.50 -11.48
N SER A 152 17.51 5.77 -10.93
CA SER A 152 18.85 6.29 -10.71
C SER A 152 19.51 6.71 -12.03
N ASP A 153 19.40 5.88 -13.06
CA ASP A 153 19.93 6.16 -14.40
C ASP A 153 19.25 7.41 -15.02
N LYS A 154 17.92 7.56 -14.85
CA LYS A 154 17.17 8.74 -15.29
C LYS A 154 17.66 10.01 -14.59
N ILE A 155 17.86 9.98 -13.27
CA ILE A 155 18.38 11.11 -12.50
C ILE A 155 19.80 11.46 -12.94
N ALA A 156 20.67 10.46 -13.11
CA ALA A 156 22.05 10.65 -13.54
C ALA A 156 22.17 11.24 -14.96
N SER A 157 21.24 10.87 -15.86
CA SER A 157 21.22 11.40 -17.23
C SER A 157 20.74 12.85 -17.33
N ALA A 158 20.05 13.38 -16.31
CA ALA A 158 19.64 14.77 -16.27
C ALA A 158 20.83 15.66 -15.90
N ALA A 159 21.26 16.52 -16.81
CA ALA A 159 22.41 17.43 -16.57
C ALA A 159 22.12 18.41 -15.43
N GLU A 160 20.86 18.84 -15.27
CA GLU A 160 20.38 19.79 -14.27
C GLU A 160 19.03 19.35 -13.74
N PRO A 161 18.62 19.75 -12.48
CA PRO A 161 17.33 19.39 -11.89
C PRO A 161 16.12 19.77 -12.78
N ASP A 162 16.19 20.91 -13.45
CA ASP A 162 15.12 21.40 -14.32
C ASP A 162 14.93 20.55 -15.58
N LYS A 163 16.00 19.86 -16.03
CA LYS A 163 15.95 18.93 -17.18
C LYS A 163 15.41 17.54 -16.82
N LEU A 164 15.24 17.24 -15.56
CA LEU A 164 14.60 16.03 -15.11
C LEU A 164 13.09 16.13 -15.40
N TYR A 165 12.60 15.43 -16.43
CA TYR A 165 11.20 15.54 -16.85
C TYR A 165 10.22 14.81 -15.92
N ALA A 166 9.08 15.44 -15.67
CA ALA A 166 7.96 14.84 -14.95
C ALA A 166 7.21 13.84 -15.87
N VAL A 167 6.57 12.86 -15.25
CA VAL A 167 5.78 11.85 -15.97
C VAL A 167 4.28 12.10 -15.84
N ASP A 168 3.54 11.66 -16.85
CA ASP A 168 2.08 11.60 -16.78
C ASP A 168 1.64 10.20 -16.35
N VAL A 169 1.34 10.02 -15.08
CA VAL A 169 0.93 8.72 -14.51
C VAL A 169 -0.34 8.12 -15.13
N ARG A 170 -1.13 8.91 -15.87
CA ARG A 170 -2.29 8.42 -16.62
C ARG A 170 -1.90 7.46 -17.75
N LYS A 171 -0.61 7.48 -18.17
CA LYS A 171 -0.05 6.53 -19.14
C LYS A 171 0.15 5.13 -18.58
N ILE A 172 0.16 4.95 -17.25
CA ILE A 172 0.21 3.64 -16.61
C ILE A 172 -1.08 2.89 -16.95
N ARG A 173 -0.94 1.74 -17.60
CA ARG A 173 -2.08 0.94 -18.02
C ARG A 173 -2.82 0.38 -16.80
N ARG A 174 -4.11 0.66 -16.73
CA ARG A 174 -4.98 0.00 -15.74
C ARG A 174 -5.06 -1.50 -16.02
N PRO A 175 -5.05 -2.35 -14.97
CA PRO A 175 -5.16 -3.78 -15.14
C PRO A 175 -6.49 -4.14 -15.81
N ARG A 176 -6.42 -4.97 -16.86
CA ARG A 176 -7.63 -5.43 -17.54
C ARG A 176 -8.57 -6.13 -16.55
N GLN A 177 -9.82 -5.74 -16.58
CA GLN A 177 -10.87 -6.38 -15.78
C GLN A 177 -11.60 -7.40 -16.66
N PRO A 178 -11.64 -8.68 -16.26
CA PRO A 178 -12.41 -9.67 -16.99
C PRO A 178 -13.91 -9.36 -16.86
N PHE A 179 -14.61 -9.26 -17.99
CA PHE A 179 -15.99 -8.77 -18.03
C PHE A 179 -16.94 -9.61 -17.14
N PHE A 180 -17.01 -10.93 -17.36
CA PHE A 180 -17.92 -11.80 -16.60
C PHE A 180 -17.59 -11.87 -15.10
N PRO A 181 -16.34 -12.07 -14.66
CA PRO A 181 -15.98 -12.00 -13.25
C PRO A 181 -16.30 -10.65 -12.60
N LEU A 182 -16.05 -9.55 -13.29
CA LEU A 182 -16.38 -8.21 -12.78
C LEU A 182 -17.89 -8.02 -12.64
N PHE A 183 -18.67 -8.40 -13.67
CA PHE A 183 -20.14 -8.34 -13.61
C PHE A 183 -20.71 -9.20 -12.47
N ARG A 184 -20.22 -10.44 -12.34
CA ARG A 184 -20.58 -11.35 -11.25
C ARG A 184 -20.25 -10.73 -9.88
N PHE A 185 -19.06 -10.15 -9.75
CA PHE A 185 -18.62 -9.47 -8.52
C PHE A 185 -19.57 -8.32 -8.17
N LEU A 186 -19.81 -7.39 -9.11
CA LEU A 186 -20.67 -6.24 -8.88
C LEU A 186 -22.09 -6.63 -8.51
N ARG A 187 -22.68 -7.61 -9.24
CA ARG A 187 -24.01 -8.12 -8.93
C ARG A 187 -24.10 -8.71 -7.53
N LYS A 188 -23.10 -9.50 -7.12
CA LYS A 188 -23.06 -10.09 -5.78
C LYS A 188 -22.85 -9.02 -4.69
N VAL A 189 -22.01 -8.01 -4.93
CA VAL A 189 -21.81 -6.89 -4.00
C VAL A 189 -23.11 -6.10 -3.81
N ILE A 190 -23.85 -5.83 -4.90
CA ILE A 190 -25.15 -5.15 -4.83
C ILE A 190 -26.15 -6.00 -4.04
N ALA A 191 -26.24 -7.30 -4.33
CA ALA A 191 -27.12 -8.23 -3.61
C ALA A 191 -26.78 -8.27 -2.12
N LEU A 192 -25.50 -8.34 -1.76
CA LEU A 192 -25.02 -8.33 -0.38
C LEU A 192 -25.41 -7.03 0.35
N ARG A 193 -25.28 -5.87 -0.31
CA ARG A 193 -25.70 -4.59 0.27
C ARG A 193 -27.21 -4.49 0.48
N LYS A 194 -27.99 -5.12 -0.40
CA LYS A 194 -29.47 -5.13 -0.33
C LYS A 194 -30.03 -6.18 0.64
N SER A 195 -29.26 -7.21 0.97
CA SER A 195 -29.74 -8.33 1.82
C SER A 195 -29.97 -7.94 3.28
N GLY A 196 -29.44 -6.80 3.73
CA GLY A 196 -29.52 -6.40 5.15
C GLY A 196 -28.68 -7.28 6.10
N VAL A 197 -27.94 -8.27 5.57
CA VAL A 197 -27.08 -9.13 6.40
C VAL A 197 -25.96 -8.29 7.01
N PRO A 198 -25.82 -8.28 8.34
CA PRO A 198 -24.74 -7.55 9.00
C PRO A 198 -23.39 -8.04 8.52
N LEU A 199 -22.54 -7.12 8.08
CA LEU A 199 -21.14 -7.42 7.73
C LEU A 199 -20.27 -7.28 8.97
N PRO A 200 -19.21 -8.11 9.11
CA PRO A 200 -18.26 -7.96 10.18
C PRO A 200 -17.68 -6.54 10.21
N ARG A 201 -17.78 -5.88 11.34
CA ARG A 201 -17.31 -4.50 11.51
C ARG A 201 -15.80 -4.42 11.73
N THR A 202 -15.25 -5.47 12.38
CA THR A 202 -13.83 -5.56 12.75
C THR A 202 -13.33 -7.00 12.61
N PRO A 203 -12.00 -7.24 12.55
CA PRO A 203 -11.40 -8.51 12.94
C PRO A 203 -11.71 -8.84 14.41
N TRP A 204 -11.88 -10.12 14.71
CA TRP A 204 -12.17 -10.60 16.05
C TRP A 204 -11.29 -11.81 16.42
N VAL A 205 -11.26 -12.19 17.67
CA VAL A 205 -10.68 -13.45 18.15
C VAL A 205 -11.74 -14.55 17.97
N GLU A 206 -11.44 -15.57 17.17
CA GLU A 206 -12.39 -16.66 16.89
C GLU A 206 -12.38 -17.71 17.99
N ASP A 207 -11.18 -18.06 18.46
CA ASP A 207 -10.97 -18.98 19.57
C ASP A 207 -10.13 -18.28 20.65
N GLU A 208 -10.78 -17.95 21.76
CA GLU A 208 -10.15 -17.26 22.88
C GLU A 208 -9.05 -18.09 23.53
N SER A 209 -9.14 -19.45 23.49
CA SER A 209 -8.13 -20.34 24.05
C SER A 209 -6.78 -20.25 23.35
N LEU A 210 -6.77 -19.80 22.09
CA LEU A 210 -5.54 -19.54 21.32
C LEU A 210 -4.91 -18.19 21.66
N CYS A 211 -5.65 -17.28 22.28
CA CYS A 211 -5.15 -15.94 22.58
C CYS A 211 -4.27 -15.97 23.84
N THR A 212 -2.97 -15.76 23.66
CA THR A 212 -2.00 -15.71 24.77
C THR A 212 -1.84 -14.31 25.37
N HIS A 213 -2.68 -13.35 25.01
CA HIS A 213 -2.60 -11.95 25.46
C HIS A 213 -1.20 -11.32 25.28
N CYS A 214 -0.48 -11.69 24.20
CA CYS A 214 0.90 -11.25 23.96
C CYS A 214 1.02 -9.77 23.55
N GLY A 215 -0.08 -9.07 23.27
CA GLY A 215 -0.11 -7.66 22.88
C GLY A 215 0.34 -7.38 21.43
N ALA A 216 0.70 -8.39 20.63
CA ALA A 216 1.21 -8.20 19.28
C ALA A 216 0.18 -7.46 18.38
N CYS A 217 -1.10 -7.82 18.46
CA CYS A 217 -2.18 -7.18 17.70
C CYS A 217 -2.40 -5.72 18.11
N ALA A 218 -2.27 -5.38 19.38
CA ALA A 218 -2.35 -4.01 19.88
C ALA A 218 -1.15 -3.17 19.36
N LYS A 219 0.07 -3.71 19.45
CA LYS A 219 1.30 -3.05 18.99
C LYS A 219 1.28 -2.72 17.49
N MET A 220 0.74 -3.62 16.66
CA MET A 220 0.73 -3.41 15.21
C MET A 220 -0.49 -2.63 14.72
N CYS A 221 -1.48 -2.34 15.57
CA CYS A 221 -2.68 -1.64 15.17
C CYS A 221 -2.38 -0.16 14.87
N PRO A 222 -2.52 0.31 13.61
CA PRO A 222 -2.13 1.67 13.24
C PRO A 222 -3.01 2.76 13.84
N VAL A 223 -4.17 2.39 14.41
CA VAL A 223 -5.16 3.32 14.99
C VAL A 223 -5.47 3.01 16.45
N SER A 224 -4.69 2.12 17.08
CA SER A 224 -4.90 1.70 18.47
C SER A 224 -6.35 1.26 18.76
N ALA A 225 -6.97 0.55 17.80
CA ALA A 225 -8.31 -0.03 17.96
C ALA A 225 -8.32 -1.30 18.81
N ILE A 226 -7.14 -1.80 19.21
CA ILE A 226 -6.94 -2.92 20.13
C ILE A 226 -6.02 -2.44 21.24
N ILE A 227 -6.42 -2.64 22.49
CA ILE A 227 -5.68 -2.19 23.66
C ILE A 227 -4.90 -3.39 24.24
N LYS A 228 -3.65 -3.16 24.65
CA LYS A 228 -2.86 -4.18 25.34
C LYS A 228 -3.51 -4.52 26.69
N GLY A 229 -3.71 -5.80 26.95
CA GLY A 229 -4.44 -6.31 28.12
C GLY A 229 -5.94 -6.56 27.84
N ASP A 230 -6.46 -6.07 26.69
CA ASP A 230 -7.83 -6.29 26.22
C ASP A 230 -7.82 -6.72 24.75
N GLU A 231 -6.99 -7.69 24.41
CA GLU A 231 -6.76 -8.13 23.03
C GLU A 231 -7.96 -8.84 22.42
N LEU A 232 -8.93 -9.29 23.19
CA LEU A 232 -10.15 -9.92 22.68
C LEU A 232 -11.06 -8.90 22.00
N ASN A 233 -11.04 -7.66 22.46
CA ASN A 233 -11.89 -6.60 21.97
C ASN A 233 -11.22 -5.79 20.84
N THR A 234 -12.03 -5.26 19.94
CA THR A 234 -11.60 -4.34 18.88
C THR A 234 -12.60 -3.20 18.78
N ASP A 235 -12.14 -1.99 18.95
CA ASP A 235 -12.94 -0.78 18.75
C ASP A 235 -13.36 -0.65 17.27
N ALA A 236 -14.65 -0.81 17.01
CA ALA A 236 -15.21 -0.81 15.66
C ALA A 236 -15.25 0.59 15.01
N GLU A 237 -15.26 1.65 15.80
CA GLU A 237 -15.28 3.03 15.27
C GLU A 237 -13.88 3.46 14.81
N ARG A 238 -12.84 2.95 15.46
CA ARG A 238 -11.45 3.24 15.10
C ARG A 238 -10.90 2.30 14.04
N CYS A 239 -11.40 1.06 13.95
CA CYS A 239 -10.83 0.01 13.11
C CYS A 239 -10.93 0.32 11.61
N ILE A 240 -9.78 0.46 10.94
CA ILE A 240 -9.68 0.68 9.48
C ILE A 240 -9.70 -0.62 8.66
N LYS A 241 -9.87 -1.79 9.27
CA LYS A 241 -9.94 -3.12 8.63
C LYS A 241 -8.70 -3.48 7.80
N CYS A 242 -7.54 -3.00 8.20
CA CYS A 242 -6.27 -3.29 7.51
C CYS A 242 -5.79 -4.74 7.69
N CYS A 243 -6.36 -5.48 8.63
CA CYS A 243 -6.03 -6.87 8.97
C CYS A 243 -4.57 -7.11 9.41
N ALA A 244 -3.84 -6.07 9.83
CA ALA A 244 -2.50 -6.25 10.41
C ALA A 244 -2.55 -7.21 11.59
N CYS A 245 -3.53 -7.03 12.48
CA CYS A 245 -3.74 -7.87 13.66
C CYS A 245 -4.08 -9.34 13.33
N VAL A 246 -4.67 -9.61 12.16
CA VAL A 246 -4.94 -10.98 11.68
C VAL A 246 -3.66 -11.61 11.12
N LYS A 247 -3.00 -10.90 10.19
CA LYS A 247 -1.77 -11.37 9.54
C LYS A 247 -0.60 -11.54 10.49
N GLY A 248 -0.51 -10.69 11.51
CA GLY A 248 0.59 -10.68 12.46
C GLY A 248 0.29 -11.39 13.79
N CYS A 249 -0.86 -12.06 13.94
CA CYS A 249 -1.12 -12.85 15.15
C CYS A 249 -0.26 -14.11 15.17
N PRO A 250 0.69 -14.28 16.10
CA PRO A 250 1.58 -15.44 16.13
C PRO A 250 0.83 -16.74 16.41
N GLN A 251 -0.30 -16.66 17.11
CA GLN A 251 -1.16 -17.80 17.44
C GLN A 251 -2.30 -18.03 16.44
N LYS A 252 -2.40 -17.19 15.38
CA LYS A 252 -3.52 -17.20 14.42
C LYS A 252 -4.92 -17.13 15.08
N ALA A 253 -5.00 -16.62 16.30
CA ALA A 253 -6.25 -16.52 17.07
C ALA A 253 -7.23 -15.50 16.47
N ARG A 254 -6.74 -14.52 15.70
CA ARG A 254 -7.60 -13.48 15.12
C ARG A 254 -7.95 -13.78 13.69
N VAL A 255 -9.22 -13.52 13.34
CA VAL A 255 -9.76 -13.73 11.99
C VAL A 255 -10.50 -12.48 11.50
N TYR A 256 -10.68 -12.39 10.20
CA TYR A 256 -11.60 -11.46 9.56
C TYR A 256 -12.31 -12.17 8.42
N ASP A 257 -13.33 -12.94 8.78
CA ASP A 257 -14.17 -13.61 7.79
C ASP A 257 -15.18 -12.61 7.20
N THR A 258 -15.05 -12.34 5.93
CA THR A 258 -15.90 -11.37 5.22
C THR A 258 -16.32 -11.94 3.87
N PRO A 259 -17.58 -11.75 3.45
CA PRO A 259 -18.04 -12.15 2.12
C PRO A 259 -17.22 -11.55 0.98
N PHE A 260 -16.54 -10.42 1.23
CA PHE A 260 -15.67 -9.81 0.24
C PHE A 260 -14.42 -10.66 -0.05
N ALA A 261 -13.85 -11.37 0.95
CA ALA A 261 -12.73 -12.29 0.72
C ALA A 261 -13.13 -13.38 -0.27
N VAL A 262 -14.29 -14.00 -0.07
CA VAL A 262 -14.86 -15.03 -0.96
C VAL A 262 -15.06 -14.47 -2.37
N LEU A 263 -15.69 -13.29 -2.50
CA LEU A 263 -15.98 -12.70 -3.80
C LEU A 263 -14.69 -12.32 -4.56
N LEU A 264 -13.71 -11.77 -3.88
CA LEU A 264 -12.43 -11.39 -4.49
C LEU A 264 -11.66 -12.63 -4.95
N SER A 265 -11.56 -13.65 -4.10
CA SER A 265 -10.88 -14.91 -4.43
C SER A 265 -11.52 -15.63 -5.62
N GLN A 266 -12.88 -15.68 -5.69
CA GLN A 266 -13.59 -16.35 -6.78
C GLN A 266 -13.65 -15.57 -8.09
N CYS A 267 -13.65 -14.23 -8.03
CA CYS A 267 -13.84 -13.41 -9.23
C CYS A 267 -12.51 -12.91 -9.82
N PHE A 268 -11.43 -12.80 -9.04
CA PHE A 268 -10.16 -12.25 -9.50
C PHE A 268 -9.00 -13.21 -9.24
N VAL A 269 -9.15 -14.45 -9.72
CA VAL A 269 -8.17 -15.54 -9.55
C VAL A 269 -6.85 -15.22 -10.26
N LYS A 270 -6.93 -14.71 -11.52
CA LYS A 270 -5.73 -14.38 -12.29
C LYS A 270 -5.00 -13.22 -11.65
N GLN A 271 -3.77 -13.48 -11.23
CA GLN A 271 -2.89 -12.44 -10.70
C GLN A 271 -2.53 -11.42 -11.78
N LYS A 272 -2.42 -10.16 -11.38
CA LYS A 272 -1.99 -9.07 -12.24
C LYS A 272 -0.48 -8.92 -12.16
N ASP A 273 0.08 -8.21 -13.14
CA ASP A 273 1.48 -7.85 -13.15
C ASP A 273 1.68 -6.41 -12.68
N PRO A 274 2.82 -6.09 -12.07
CA PRO A 274 3.22 -4.72 -11.81
C PRO A 274 3.33 -3.89 -13.10
N CYS A 275 3.19 -2.58 -12.98
CA CYS A 275 3.41 -1.67 -14.09
C CYS A 275 4.21 -0.46 -13.61
N THR A 276 5.25 -0.10 -14.34
CA THR A 276 6.15 1.01 -14.04
C THR A 276 6.14 2.04 -15.18
N LEU A 277 6.44 3.30 -14.86
CA LEU A 277 6.56 4.42 -15.79
C LEU A 277 7.72 5.32 -15.35
N LEU A 278 8.59 5.66 -16.33
CA LEU A 278 9.74 6.55 -16.19
C LEU A 278 9.62 7.80 -17.04
#